data_547042281f2a28b9778cb936080c242e
#
_entry.id   547042281f2a28b9778cb936080c242e
#
_cell.length_a   1.000
_cell.length_b   1.000
_cell.length_c   1.000
_cell.angle_alpha   90.00
_cell.angle_beta   90.00
_cell.angle_gamma   90.00
#
_symmetry.space_group_name_H-M   'P 1'
#
loop_
_entity.id
_entity.type
_entity.pdbx_description
1 polymer ?
#
loop_
_entity_poly.entity_id
_entity_poly.type
_entity_poly.pdbx_seq_one_letter_code
_entity_poly.pdbx_strand_id
1 'polypeptide(L)'
;MAKSAAEALDSVCSDHCTFNAKQKALGQDDFRLVPAGVNGAEERLSVVWERCGGAGDPARFVALTSANAAKIFNMYPRKGRIEVGAEADVVVWNPNVAKVTNLFTLLA
;
A
#
# COMPACT_ATOMS: atom_id res chain seq x y z
N MET A 1 -15.20 -24.27 1.05
CA MET A 1 -15.37 -22.85 0.71
C MET A 1 -14.07 -22.37 0.05
N ALA A 2 -14.13 -21.80 -1.15
CA ALA A 2 -12.95 -21.19 -1.76
C ALA A 2 -12.55 -19.96 -0.93
N LYS A 3 -11.27 -19.82 -0.57
CA LYS A 3 -10.76 -18.61 0.07
C LYS A 3 -10.97 -17.42 -0.86
N SER A 4 -11.34 -16.28 -0.31
CA SER A 4 -11.39 -15.05 -1.10
C SER A 4 -9.99 -14.72 -1.61
N ALA A 5 -9.87 -14.00 -2.74
CA ALA A 5 -8.57 -13.60 -3.27
C ALA A 5 -7.72 -12.84 -2.22
N ALA A 6 -8.37 -12.06 -1.36
CA ALA A 6 -7.71 -11.36 -0.26
C ALA A 6 -7.14 -12.30 0.81
N GLU A 7 -7.73 -13.47 1.02
CA GLU A 7 -7.21 -14.47 1.97
C GLU A 7 -5.97 -15.20 1.46
N ALA A 8 -5.71 -15.17 0.16
CA ALA A 8 -4.57 -15.81 -0.48
C ALA A 8 -3.32 -14.93 -0.55
N LEU A 9 -3.43 -13.61 -0.25
CA LEU A 9 -2.30 -12.70 -0.28
C LEU A 9 -1.47 -12.77 1.01
N ASP A 10 -0.16 -12.75 0.88
CA ASP A 10 0.77 -12.67 2.00
C ASP A 10 1.13 -11.23 2.35
N SER A 11 1.30 -10.37 1.36
CA SER A 11 1.60 -8.94 1.56
C SER A 11 1.08 -8.09 0.41
N VAL A 12 0.98 -6.78 0.62
CA VAL A 12 0.61 -5.79 -0.40
C VAL A 12 1.64 -4.67 -0.41
N CYS A 13 2.20 -4.40 -1.60
CA CYS A 13 3.07 -3.26 -1.85
C CYS A 13 2.40 -2.26 -2.81
N SER A 14 2.96 -1.05 -2.95
CA SER A 14 2.42 -0.01 -3.83
C SER A 14 2.97 -0.07 -5.24
N ASP A 15 4.16 -0.62 -5.43
CA ASP A 15 4.97 -0.48 -6.65
C ASP A 15 5.03 0.99 -7.13
N HIS A 16 5.14 1.91 -6.18
CA HIS A 16 5.07 3.35 -6.42
C HIS A 16 6.20 3.82 -7.33
N CYS A 17 5.82 4.25 -8.53
CA CYS A 17 6.75 4.80 -9.52
C CYS A 17 6.07 5.93 -10.29
N THR A 18 6.27 7.17 -9.84
CA THR A 18 5.55 8.33 -10.37
C THR A 18 6.29 9.00 -11.52
N PHE A 19 5.51 9.48 -12.47
CA PHE A 19 5.96 10.33 -13.55
C PHE A 19 5.00 11.51 -13.70
N ASN A 20 5.55 12.70 -13.90
CA ASN A 20 4.74 13.89 -14.12
C ASN A 20 4.10 13.91 -15.53
N ALA A 21 3.18 14.82 -15.77
CA ALA A 21 2.45 14.93 -17.03
C ALA A 21 3.37 15.13 -18.25
N LYS A 22 4.46 15.91 -18.11
CA LYS A 22 5.43 16.11 -19.20
C LYS A 22 6.16 14.83 -19.58
N GLN A 23 6.53 14.02 -18.57
CA GLN A 23 7.17 12.73 -18.81
C GLN A 23 6.19 11.74 -19.47
N LYS A 24 4.93 11.72 -19.03
CA LYS A 24 3.89 10.89 -19.65
C LYS A 24 3.57 11.33 -21.09
N ALA A 25 3.65 12.62 -21.40
CA ALA A 25 3.41 13.17 -22.73
C ALA A 25 4.43 12.68 -23.78
N LEU A 26 5.56 12.11 -23.39
CA LEU A 26 6.51 11.47 -24.32
C LEU A 26 5.85 10.33 -25.13
N GLY A 27 4.79 9.75 -24.63
CA GLY A 27 4.05 8.69 -25.28
C GLY A 27 2.77 9.16 -25.99
N GLN A 28 2.60 10.47 -26.24
CA GLN A 28 1.39 11.01 -26.84
C GLN A 28 1.12 10.40 -28.23
N ASP A 29 2.16 10.22 -29.04
CA ASP A 29 2.08 9.67 -30.39
C ASP A 29 2.52 8.19 -30.48
N ASP A 30 3.17 7.68 -29.44
CA ASP A 30 3.63 6.30 -29.35
C ASP A 30 3.57 5.78 -27.91
N PHE A 31 2.59 4.95 -27.61
CA PHE A 31 2.39 4.41 -26.26
C PHE A 31 3.61 3.67 -25.69
N ARG A 32 4.51 3.15 -26.54
CA ARG A 32 5.75 2.48 -26.11
C ARG A 32 6.72 3.42 -25.41
N LEU A 33 6.58 4.72 -25.62
CA LEU A 33 7.39 5.77 -25.02
C LEU A 33 6.79 6.29 -23.72
N VAL A 34 5.58 5.84 -23.32
CA VAL A 34 4.98 6.20 -22.04
C VAL A 34 5.80 5.53 -20.93
N PRO A 35 6.42 6.30 -20.01
CA PRO A 35 7.09 5.70 -18.88
C PRO A 35 6.14 4.84 -18.04
N ALA A 36 6.51 3.58 -17.83
CA ALA A 36 5.71 2.66 -17.03
C ALA A 36 5.80 3.04 -15.55
N GLY A 37 4.66 3.13 -14.91
CA GLY A 37 4.56 3.40 -13.49
C GLY A 37 3.43 4.35 -13.12
N VAL A 38 2.93 4.17 -11.92
CA VAL A 38 1.85 4.95 -11.32
C VAL A 38 2.19 5.23 -9.85
N ASN A 39 1.57 6.25 -9.30
CA ASN A 39 1.62 6.49 -7.86
C ASN A 39 0.71 5.48 -7.11
N GLY A 40 1.02 5.22 -5.85
CA GLY A 40 0.25 4.28 -5.04
C GLY A 40 0.70 4.25 -3.57
N ALA A 41 1.75 5.00 -3.20
CA ALA A 41 2.25 4.98 -1.83
C ALA A 41 1.27 5.61 -0.84
N GLU A 42 0.63 6.71 -1.23
CA GLU A 42 -0.30 7.44 -0.36
C GLU A 42 -1.60 6.66 -0.13
N GLU A 43 -2.14 6.06 -1.17
CA GLU A 43 -3.45 5.40 -1.14
C GLU A 43 -3.39 3.95 -0.65
N ARG A 44 -2.23 3.32 -0.70
CA ARG A 44 -2.08 1.89 -0.42
C ARG A 44 -2.78 1.43 0.84
N LEU A 45 -2.54 2.10 1.96
CA LEU A 45 -3.12 1.68 3.24
C LEU A 45 -4.65 1.85 3.24
N SER A 46 -5.16 2.96 2.69
CA SER A 46 -6.61 3.20 2.62
C SER A 46 -7.31 2.18 1.72
N VAL A 47 -6.72 1.89 0.56
CA VAL A 47 -7.27 0.89 -0.38
C VAL A 47 -7.24 -0.51 0.23
N VAL A 48 -6.16 -0.91 0.90
CA VAL A 48 -6.08 -2.22 1.57
C VAL A 48 -7.10 -2.31 2.70
N TRP A 49 -7.29 -1.23 3.48
CA TRP A 49 -8.31 -1.19 4.51
C TRP A 49 -9.72 -1.43 3.95
N GLU A 50 -10.09 -0.69 2.90
CA GLU A 50 -11.42 -0.74 2.30
C GLU A 50 -11.67 -2.04 1.51
N ARG A 51 -10.68 -2.53 0.78
CA ARG A 51 -10.89 -3.57 -0.24
C ARG A 51 -10.39 -4.95 0.16
N CYS A 52 -9.44 -5.02 1.09
CA CYS A 52 -8.86 -6.29 1.52
C CYS A 52 -9.34 -6.74 2.91
N GLY A 53 -10.50 -6.23 3.35
CA GLY A 53 -11.15 -6.67 4.58
C GLY A 53 -10.60 -6.06 5.86
N GLY A 54 -9.75 -5.04 5.79
CA GLY A 54 -9.20 -4.39 6.98
C GLY A 54 -10.25 -3.83 7.93
N ALA A 55 -11.35 -3.30 7.39
CA ALA A 55 -12.49 -2.81 8.18
C ALA A 55 -13.17 -3.92 9.02
N GLY A 56 -13.16 -5.16 8.53
CA GLY A 56 -13.69 -6.33 9.25
C GLY A 56 -12.65 -7.11 10.04
N ASP A 57 -11.38 -7.01 9.68
CA ASP A 57 -10.26 -7.73 10.30
C ASP A 57 -8.98 -6.87 10.36
N PRO A 58 -8.83 -6.03 11.41
CA PRO A 58 -7.62 -5.22 11.62
C PRO A 58 -6.34 -6.05 11.73
N ALA A 59 -6.43 -7.27 12.25
CA ALA A 59 -5.25 -8.15 12.35
C ALA A 59 -4.77 -8.57 10.95
N ARG A 60 -5.69 -8.85 10.05
CA ARG A 60 -5.38 -9.13 8.64
C ARG A 60 -4.78 -7.92 7.94
N PHE A 61 -5.30 -6.72 8.18
CA PHE A 61 -4.74 -5.48 7.66
C PHE A 61 -3.26 -5.32 8.08
N VAL A 62 -2.96 -5.49 9.38
CA VAL A 62 -1.58 -5.42 9.90
C VAL A 62 -0.71 -6.52 9.31
N ALA A 63 -1.23 -7.73 9.14
CA ALA A 63 -0.49 -8.82 8.52
C ALA A 63 -0.06 -8.47 7.10
N LEU A 64 -0.99 -8.00 6.25
CA LEU A 64 -0.76 -7.66 4.85
C LEU A 64 0.17 -6.47 4.65
N THR A 65 0.10 -5.48 5.53
CA THR A 65 0.80 -4.19 5.32
C THR A 65 2.09 -4.06 6.10
N SER A 66 2.34 -4.93 7.09
CA SER A 66 3.47 -4.81 8.01
C SER A 66 4.08 -6.17 8.38
N ALA A 67 3.38 -6.99 9.18
CA ALA A 67 3.99 -8.15 9.83
C ALA A 67 4.53 -9.21 8.85
N ASN A 68 3.78 -9.51 7.79
CA ASN A 68 4.21 -10.50 6.81
C ASN A 68 5.38 -9.98 5.95
N ALA A 69 5.36 -8.70 5.57
CA ALA A 69 6.49 -8.10 4.88
C ALA A 69 7.76 -8.16 5.75
N ALA A 70 7.66 -7.84 7.03
CA ALA A 70 8.78 -7.95 7.96
C ALA A 70 9.33 -9.38 8.06
N LYS A 71 8.48 -10.40 8.03
CA LYS A 71 8.89 -11.82 8.01
C LYS A 71 9.56 -12.19 6.70
N ILE A 72 8.99 -11.80 5.56
CA ILE A 72 9.52 -12.09 4.22
C ILE A 72 10.94 -11.51 4.05
N PHE A 73 11.17 -10.30 4.56
CA PHE A 73 12.46 -9.61 4.46
C PHE A 73 13.41 -9.85 5.65
N ASN A 74 13.13 -10.83 6.51
CA ASN A 74 13.94 -11.16 7.69
C ASN A 74 14.14 -9.98 8.66
N MET A 75 13.17 -9.10 8.75
CA MET A 75 13.18 -7.95 9.66
C MET A 75 12.38 -8.21 10.95
N TYR A 76 11.54 -9.24 10.95
CA TYR A 76 10.81 -9.68 12.13
C TYR A 76 11.76 -10.42 13.10
N PRO A 77 11.70 -10.19 14.41
CA PRO A 77 10.73 -9.43 15.19
C PRO A 77 11.11 -7.95 15.42
N ARG A 78 12.23 -7.49 14.89
CA ARG A 78 12.70 -6.10 15.04
C ARG A 78 11.71 -5.08 14.47
N LYS A 79 11.06 -5.42 13.33
CA LYS A 79 9.94 -4.69 12.71
C LYS A 79 8.71 -5.59 12.57
N GLY A 80 7.55 -5.00 12.28
CA GLY A 80 6.31 -5.72 12.00
C GLY A 80 5.50 -6.10 13.23
N ARG A 81 5.86 -5.61 14.42
CA ARG A 81 5.10 -5.72 15.67
C ARG A 81 5.40 -4.57 16.61
N ILE A 82 4.50 -4.36 17.57
CA ILE A 82 4.70 -3.42 18.67
C ILE A 82 5.09 -4.24 19.91
N GLU A 83 6.35 -4.14 20.32
CA GLU A 83 6.89 -4.85 21.48
C GLU A 83 8.11 -4.09 22.03
N VAL A 84 8.39 -4.26 23.31
CA VAL A 84 9.60 -3.71 23.93
C VAL A 84 10.84 -4.26 23.24
N GLY A 85 11.71 -3.35 22.79
CA GLY A 85 12.92 -3.72 22.03
C GLY A 85 12.74 -3.78 20.51
N ALA A 86 11.51 -3.67 19.99
CA ALA A 86 11.26 -3.48 18.56
C ALA A 86 11.47 -2.01 18.15
N GLU A 87 11.71 -1.79 16.83
CA GLU A 87 11.80 -0.44 16.29
C GLU A 87 10.42 0.25 16.29
N ALA A 88 10.39 1.53 16.68
CA ALA A 88 9.16 2.29 16.86
C ALA A 88 8.66 2.97 15.58
N ASP A 89 8.56 2.22 14.47
CA ASP A 89 7.88 2.68 13.26
C ASP A 89 6.36 2.48 13.45
N VAL A 90 5.72 3.43 14.11
CA VAL A 90 4.33 3.31 14.54
C VAL A 90 3.40 4.14 13.68
N VAL A 91 2.31 3.53 13.22
CA VAL A 91 1.23 4.19 12.47
C VAL A 91 -0.01 4.31 13.37
N VAL A 92 -0.57 5.51 13.45
CA VAL A 92 -1.89 5.74 14.06
C VAL A 92 -2.93 5.71 12.94
N TRP A 93 -3.86 4.77 13.03
CA TRP A 93 -4.89 4.57 12.03
C TRP A 93 -6.27 4.97 12.55
N ASN A 94 -6.94 5.90 11.87
CA ASN A 94 -8.33 6.25 12.16
C ASN A 94 -9.25 5.75 11.04
N PRO A 95 -10.01 4.68 11.25
CA PRO A 95 -10.86 4.09 10.22
C PRO A 95 -12.11 4.92 9.88
N ASN A 96 -12.43 5.92 10.69
CA ASN A 96 -13.65 6.73 10.52
C ASN A 96 -13.43 8.01 9.71
N VAL A 97 -12.20 8.25 9.26
CA VAL A 97 -11.90 9.42 8.43
C VAL A 97 -12.00 9.05 6.96
N ALA A 98 -12.97 9.64 6.27
CA ALA A 98 -13.05 9.55 4.82
C ALA A 98 -11.96 10.41 4.17
N LYS A 99 -11.20 9.83 3.26
CA LYS A 99 -10.22 10.54 2.43
C LYS A 99 -10.66 10.51 0.98
N VAL A 100 -10.78 11.67 0.37
CA VAL A 100 -11.00 11.80 -1.07
C VAL A 100 -9.66 12.05 -1.73
N THR A 101 -9.23 11.12 -2.56
CA THR A 101 -8.03 11.27 -3.37
C THR A 101 -8.43 11.79 -4.75
N ASN A 102 -7.84 12.90 -5.17
CA ASN A 102 -8.08 13.49 -6.47
C ASN A 102 -6.75 13.72 -7.22
N LEU A 103 -6.84 14.05 -8.51
CA LEU A 103 -5.66 14.22 -9.37
C LEU A 103 -4.65 15.26 -8.82
N PHE A 104 -5.13 16.33 -8.20
CA PHE A 104 -4.26 17.39 -7.64
C PHE A 104 -3.50 16.90 -6.40
N THR A 105 -4.13 16.08 -5.57
CA THR A 105 -3.49 15.48 -4.40
C THR A 105 -2.41 14.46 -4.79
N LEU A 106 -2.58 13.80 -5.94
CA LEU A 106 -1.65 12.79 -6.44
C LEU A 106 -0.42 13.39 -7.15
N LEU A 107 -0.49 14.64 -7.57
CA LEU A 107 0.58 15.31 -8.34
C LEU A 107 1.41 16.31 -7.50
N ALA A 108 1.04 16.51 -6.25
CA ALA A 108 1.77 17.34 -5.28
C ALA A 108 2.88 16.56 -4.60
#